data_980607cb773bd48da515de8670b1cc17
#
_entry.id   980607cb773bd48da515de8670b1cc17
#
_cell.length_a   1.000
_cell.length_b   1.000
_cell.length_c   1.000
_cell.angle_alpha   90.00
_cell.angle_beta   90.00
_cell.angle_gamma   90.00
#
_symmetry.space_group_name_H-M   'P 1'
#
loop_
_entity.id
_entity.type
_entity.pdbx_description
1 polymer ?
#
loop_
_entity_poly.entity_id
_entity_poly.type
_entity_poly.pdbx_seq_one_letter_code
_entity_poly.pdbx_strand_id
1 'polypeptide(L)'
;KFNLSVGGSALFAKTRYQNSQFNQTAATDNLGTPFNLYATYKIADWVSAGLAVYTPYGSAVAWDQDWAGAYLVNNIDLAAIFIQPTVSFKIEDKLSIGGGPIFVQGSVNFNRNLTTNPLFQENGSGTDVTLDAKGISAMGYNIGMMFKVSEQITLGMDYRSEIIMEARGGDATFSDVPVFAETSPTLQPNTTFDADL
;
A
#
# COMPACT_ATOMS: atom_id res chain seq x y z
N LYS A 1 27.58 4.98 -19.57
CA LYS A 1 26.54 4.20 -20.24
C LYS A 1 25.23 4.37 -19.47
N PHE A 2 24.14 4.67 -20.18
CA PHE A 2 22.79 4.82 -19.62
C PHE A 2 21.94 3.60 -19.97
N ASN A 3 21.14 3.11 -19.01
CA ASN A 3 20.13 2.10 -19.24
C ASN A 3 18.81 2.58 -18.60
N LEU A 4 17.70 2.27 -19.26
CA LEU A 4 16.34 2.53 -18.80
C LEU A 4 15.52 1.26 -18.96
N SER A 5 14.77 0.90 -17.91
CA SER A 5 13.81 -0.19 -17.92
C SER A 5 12.47 0.32 -17.40
N VAL A 6 11.40 -0.02 -18.10
CA VAL A 6 10.02 0.32 -17.71
C VAL A 6 9.20 -0.94 -17.76
N GLY A 7 8.39 -1.18 -16.76
CA GLY A 7 7.50 -2.31 -16.68
C GLY A 7 6.18 -1.95 -16.03
N GLY A 8 5.17 -2.72 -16.33
CA GLY A 8 3.86 -2.64 -15.71
C GLY A 8 3.15 -3.99 -15.80
N SER A 9 2.21 -4.22 -14.90
CA SER A 9 1.38 -5.42 -14.88
C SER A 9 -0.07 -5.06 -14.65
N ALA A 10 -0.97 -5.89 -15.16
CA ALA A 10 -2.39 -5.84 -14.84
C ALA A 10 -2.74 -7.09 -14.03
N LEU A 11 -3.14 -6.91 -12.79
CA LEU A 11 -3.51 -7.97 -11.86
C LEU A 11 -5.03 -8.01 -11.71
N PHE A 12 -5.67 -9.04 -12.20
CA PHE A 12 -7.10 -9.26 -12.06
C PHE A 12 -7.35 -10.16 -10.85
N ALA A 13 -7.60 -9.56 -9.71
CA ALA A 13 -7.88 -10.26 -8.46
C ALA A 13 -9.37 -10.54 -8.34
N LYS A 14 -9.73 -11.80 -8.08
CA LYS A 14 -11.11 -12.24 -7.85
C LYS A 14 -11.22 -12.83 -6.46
N THR A 15 -11.99 -12.20 -5.61
CA THR A 15 -12.25 -12.69 -4.26
C THR A 15 -13.70 -13.12 -4.13
N ARG A 16 -13.91 -14.29 -3.53
CA ARG A 16 -15.22 -14.87 -3.30
C ARG A 16 -15.40 -15.18 -1.83
N TYR A 17 -16.54 -14.81 -1.32
CA TYR A 17 -16.96 -15.12 0.04
C TYR A 17 -18.19 -16.01 0.03
N GLN A 18 -18.23 -16.99 0.92
CA GLN A 18 -19.42 -17.80 1.18
C GLN A 18 -19.54 -18.06 2.67
N ASN A 19 -20.71 -17.75 3.22
CA ASN A 19 -21.07 -18.09 4.58
C ASN A 19 -21.82 -19.43 4.61
N SER A 20 -21.27 -20.42 5.31
CA SER A 20 -21.88 -21.76 5.40
C SER A 20 -23.15 -21.81 6.26
N GLN A 21 -23.35 -20.88 7.19
CA GLN A 21 -24.52 -20.86 8.07
C GLN A 21 -25.77 -20.28 7.39
N PHE A 22 -25.61 -19.25 6.56
CA PHE A 22 -26.72 -18.49 5.98
C PHE A 22 -26.77 -18.59 4.45
N ASN A 23 -25.88 -19.37 3.86
CA ASN A 23 -25.72 -19.52 2.39
C ASN A 23 -25.60 -18.17 1.64
N GLN A 24 -25.04 -17.18 2.33
CA GLN A 24 -24.76 -15.86 1.73
C GLN A 24 -23.48 -15.94 0.92
N THR A 25 -23.49 -15.37 -0.27
CA THR A 25 -22.33 -15.31 -1.14
C THR A 25 -22.07 -13.86 -1.56
N ALA A 26 -20.81 -13.48 -1.65
CA ALA A 26 -20.39 -12.20 -2.23
C ALA A 26 -19.16 -12.40 -3.11
N ALA A 27 -18.96 -11.50 -4.04
CA ALA A 27 -17.84 -11.53 -4.96
C ALA A 27 -17.35 -10.12 -5.25
N THR A 28 -16.05 -9.97 -5.41
CA THR A 28 -15.45 -8.72 -5.88
C THR A 28 -14.34 -9.03 -6.88
N ASP A 29 -14.26 -8.22 -7.91
CA ASP A 29 -13.25 -8.28 -8.96
C ASP A 29 -12.50 -6.97 -8.98
N ASN A 30 -11.19 -7.00 -8.73
CA ASN A 30 -10.36 -5.80 -8.64
C ASN A 30 -9.22 -5.85 -9.66
N LEU A 31 -8.87 -4.70 -10.19
CA LEU A 31 -7.75 -4.51 -11.10
C LEU A 31 -6.63 -3.75 -10.41
N GLY A 32 -5.51 -4.42 -10.16
CA GLY A 32 -4.26 -3.80 -9.73
C GLY A 32 -3.36 -3.49 -10.93
N THR A 33 -2.74 -2.34 -10.94
CA THR A 33 -1.82 -1.90 -12.02
C THR A 33 -0.45 -1.51 -11.46
N PRO A 34 0.31 -2.44 -10.86
CA PRO A 34 1.65 -2.12 -10.39
C PRO A 34 2.57 -1.78 -11.57
N PHE A 35 3.43 -0.81 -11.34
CA PHE A 35 4.41 -0.36 -12.34
C PHE A 35 5.81 -0.25 -11.74
N ASN A 36 6.82 -0.22 -12.61
CA ASN A 36 8.18 0.08 -12.25
C ASN A 36 8.91 0.84 -13.37
N LEU A 37 9.83 1.68 -12.94
CA LEU A 37 10.76 2.41 -13.80
C LEU A 37 12.13 2.37 -13.12
N TYR A 38 13.14 1.90 -13.83
CA TYR A 38 14.52 1.85 -13.36
C TYR A 38 15.41 2.56 -14.38
N ALA A 39 16.14 3.55 -13.90
CA ALA A 39 17.17 4.24 -14.69
C ALA A 39 18.53 4.04 -14.03
N THR A 40 19.56 3.71 -14.81
CA THR A 40 20.92 3.60 -14.30
C THR A 40 21.90 4.31 -15.21
N TYR A 41 22.88 4.96 -14.60
CA TYR A 41 23.93 5.67 -15.30
C TYR A 41 25.30 5.31 -14.71
N LYS A 42 26.18 4.77 -15.58
CA LYS A 42 27.57 4.51 -15.22
C LYS A 42 28.33 5.84 -15.28
N ILE A 43 28.73 6.36 -14.12
CA ILE A 43 29.46 7.62 -14.00
C ILE A 43 30.94 7.38 -14.31
N ALA A 44 31.54 6.37 -13.70
CA ALA A 44 32.90 5.92 -13.93
C ALA A 44 32.96 4.37 -13.85
N ASP A 45 34.12 3.76 -14.09
CA ASP A 45 34.25 2.30 -14.05
C ASP A 45 33.99 1.71 -12.66
N TRP A 46 34.17 2.50 -11.64
CA TRP A 46 34.04 2.11 -10.24
C TRP A 46 32.77 2.66 -9.57
N VAL A 47 31.99 3.57 -10.22
CA VAL A 47 30.79 4.15 -9.62
C VAL A 47 29.66 4.27 -10.63
N SER A 48 28.46 3.94 -10.16
CA SER A 48 27.21 4.12 -10.92
C SER A 48 26.14 4.72 -10.02
N ALA A 49 25.24 5.48 -10.63
CA ALA A 49 24.02 5.98 -9.98
C ALA A 49 22.79 5.34 -10.61
N GLY A 50 21.74 5.22 -9.83
CA GLY A 50 20.45 4.70 -10.25
C GLY A 50 19.30 5.48 -9.65
N LEU A 51 18.16 5.38 -10.30
CA LEU A 51 16.87 5.82 -9.78
C LEU A 51 15.84 4.73 -10.06
N ALA A 52 15.12 4.32 -9.03
CA ALA A 52 13.98 3.45 -9.16
C ALA A 52 12.71 4.20 -8.73
N VAL A 53 11.63 4.03 -9.50
CA VAL A 53 10.27 4.45 -9.12
C VAL A 53 9.37 3.25 -9.32
N TYR A 54 8.74 2.76 -8.27
CA TYR A 54 7.99 1.51 -8.33
C TYR A 54 6.92 1.44 -7.25
N THR A 55 5.94 0.56 -7.45
CA THR A 55 4.86 0.27 -6.53
C THR A 55 5.02 -1.13 -5.93
N PRO A 56 5.74 -1.29 -4.79
CA PRO A 56 5.98 -2.61 -4.21
C PRO A 56 4.76 -3.18 -3.49
N TYR A 57 3.87 -2.29 -3.05
CA TYR A 57 2.66 -2.62 -2.32
C TYR A 57 1.46 -1.92 -2.93
N GLY A 58 0.36 -2.59 -2.89
CA GLY A 58 -0.96 -2.09 -3.22
C GLY A 58 -1.98 -3.14 -2.84
N SER A 59 -3.09 -2.71 -2.28
CA SER A 59 -4.22 -3.58 -1.99
C SER A 59 -5.49 -2.81 -2.33
N ALA A 60 -6.31 -3.38 -3.17
CA ALA A 60 -7.61 -2.84 -3.47
C ALA A 60 -8.65 -3.95 -3.33
N VAL A 61 -9.66 -3.71 -2.53
CA VAL A 61 -10.85 -4.56 -2.39
C VAL A 61 -12.06 -3.65 -2.34
N ALA A 62 -13.08 -3.93 -3.14
CA ALA A 62 -14.35 -3.23 -3.11
C ALA A 62 -15.48 -4.27 -3.13
N TRP A 63 -16.20 -4.37 -2.03
CA TRP A 63 -17.39 -5.19 -1.90
C TRP A 63 -18.64 -4.34 -2.07
N ASP A 64 -19.77 -4.98 -2.35
CA ASP A 64 -21.06 -4.32 -2.30
C ASP A 64 -21.37 -3.87 -0.86
N GLN A 65 -22.02 -2.72 -0.69
CA GLN A 65 -22.23 -2.13 0.64
C GLN A 65 -23.13 -2.97 1.56
N ASP A 66 -23.94 -3.86 0.99
CA ASP A 66 -24.87 -4.72 1.71
C ASP A 66 -24.37 -6.18 1.87
N TRP A 67 -23.09 -6.45 1.56
CA TRP A 67 -22.57 -7.79 1.73
C TRP A 67 -22.43 -8.18 3.23
N ALA A 68 -22.49 -9.46 3.51
CA ALA A 68 -22.54 -9.99 4.88
C ALA A 68 -21.34 -9.61 5.77
N GLY A 69 -20.23 -9.18 5.21
CA GLY A 69 -19.03 -8.71 5.90
C GLY A 69 -18.82 -7.20 5.88
N ALA A 70 -19.84 -6.41 5.54
CA ALA A 70 -19.75 -4.94 5.44
C ALA A 70 -19.25 -4.26 6.73
N TYR A 71 -19.49 -4.89 7.89
CA TYR A 71 -18.98 -4.41 9.17
C TYR A 71 -17.47 -4.65 9.37
N LEU A 72 -16.84 -5.47 8.54
CA LEU A 72 -15.40 -5.69 8.53
C LEU A 72 -14.72 -4.73 7.53
N VAL A 73 -15.19 -4.75 6.30
CA VAL A 73 -14.66 -3.92 5.22
C VAL A 73 -15.64 -3.87 4.05
N ASN A 74 -15.93 -2.70 3.54
CA ASN A 74 -16.58 -2.51 2.25
C ASN A 74 -15.56 -2.19 1.18
N ASN A 75 -14.68 -1.24 1.47
CA ASN A 75 -13.62 -0.84 0.56
C ASN A 75 -12.31 -0.67 1.30
N ILE A 76 -11.24 -1.13 0.68
CA ILE A 76 -9.88 -0.75 1.05
C ILE A 76 -9.10 -0.46 -0.23
N ASP A 77 -8.44 0.68 -0.26
CA ASP A 77 -7.49 1.05 -1.30
C ASP A 77 -6.24 1.59 -0.64
N LEU A 78 -5.16 0.82 -0.75
CA LEU A 78 -3.85 1.17 -0.23
C LEU A 78 -2.88 1.25 -1.41
N ALA A 79 -2.29 2.41 -1.60
CA ALA A 79 -1.28 2.64 -2.62
C ALA A 79 0.00 3.21 -2.01
N ALA A 80 1.15 2.70 -2.45
CA ALA A 80 2.44 3.23 -2.07
C ALA A 80 3.38 3.27 -3.29
N ILE A 81 3.95 4.44 -3.56
CA ILE A 81 4.95 4.66 -4.59
C ILE A 81 6.29 4.89 -3.91
N PHE A 82 7.27 4.10 -4.29
CA PHE A 82 8.64 4.19 -3.79
C PHE A 82 9.52 4.88 -4.82
N ILE A 83 10.28 5.88 -4.37
CA ILE A 83 11.27 6.62 -5.14
C ILE A 83 12.62 6.40 -4.48
N GLN A 84 13.49 5.69 -5.16
CA GLN A 84 14.75 5.21 -4.59
C GLN A 84 15.95 5.63 -5.47
N PRO A 85 16.58 6.78 -5.20
CA PRO A 85 17.90 7.06 -5.72
C PRO A 85 18.93 6.12 -5.06
N THR A 86 19.88 5.63 -5.85
CA THR A 86 20.87 4.65 -5.40
C THR A 86 22.23 5.00 -5.98
N VAL A 87 23.27 4.78 -5.20
CA VAL A 87 24.66 4.84 -5.67
C VAL A 87 25.32 3.49 -5.41
N SER A 88 26.09 3.00 -6.37
CA SER A 88 26.83 1.75 -6.24
C SER A 88 28.30 1.95 -6.57
N PHE A 89 29.15 1.24 -5.83
CA PHE A 89 30.59 1.26 -5.96
C PHE A 89 31.12 -0.13 -6.26
N LYS A 90 31.93 -0.24 -7.28
CA LYS A 90 32.73 -1.42 -7.56
C LYS A 90 34.01 -1.32 -6.72
N ILE A 91 34.10 -2.10 -5.64
CA ILE A 91 35.26 -2.07 -4.73
C ILE A 91 36.42 -2.86 -5.36
N GLU A 92 36.09 -4.02 -5.93
CA GLU A 92 37.01 -4.90 -6.66
C GLU A 92 36.30 -5.51 -7.87
N ASP A 93 37.02 -6.23 -8.71
CA ASP A 93 36.41 -6.88 -9.88
C ASP A 93 35.30 -7.88 -9.51
N LYS A 94 35.34 -8.39 -8.29
CA LYS A 94 34.38 -9.37 -7.78
C LYS A 94 33.38 -8.81 -6.78
N LEU A 95 33.60 -7.62 -6.24
CA LEU A 95 32.78 -7.06 -5.16
C LEU A 95 32.25 -5.70 -5.54
N SER A 96 30.92 -5.56 -5.43
CA SER A 96 30.22 -4.28 -5.54
C SER A 96 29.30 -4.08 -4.34
N ILE A 97 29.22 -2.86 -3.83
CA ILE A 97 28.28 -2.44 -2.79
C ILE A 97 27.50 -1.25 -3.29
N GLY A 98 26.29 -1.11 -2.82
CA GLY A 98 25.44 0.04 -3.17
C GLY A 98 24.33 0.23 -2.16
N GLY A 99 23.68 1.36 -2.25
CA GLY A 99 22.55 1.68 -1.40
C GLY A 99 22.04 3.09 -1.64
N GLY A 100 20.98 3.44 -0.95
CA GLY A 100 20.40 4.75 -1.03
C GLY A 100 19.17 4.93 -0.16
N PRO A 101 18.69 6.16 -0.02
CA PRO A 101 17.41 6.43 0.64
C PRO A 101 16.25 5.92 -0.20
N ILE A 102 15.17 5.62 0.48
CA ILE A 102 13.87 5.30 -0.12
C ILE A 102 12.88 6.33 0.37
N PHE A 103 12.30 7.09 -0.54
CA PHE A 103 11.20 8.01 -0.27
C PHE A 103 9.90 7.34 -0.67
N VAL A 104 8.92 7.37 0.22
CA VAL A 104 7.61 6.76 0.01
C VAL A 104 6.55 7.84 -0.03
N GLN A 105 5.66 7.74 -1.00
CA GLN A 105 4.41 8.50 -1.07
C GLN A 105 3.26 7.52 -1.11
N GLY A 106 2.31 7.66 -0.20
CA GLY A 106 1.21 6.73 -0.07
C GLY A 106 -0.13 7.41 0.15
N SER A 107 -1.17 6.61 0.01
CA SER A 107 -2.54 6.94 0.36
C SER A 107 -3.25 5.71 0.90
N VAL A 108 -4.22 5.93 1.77
CA VAL A 108 -5.13 4.90 2.26
C VAL A 108 -6.56 5.42 2.20
N ASN A 109 -7.44 4.61 1.65
CA ASN A 109 -8.87 4.75 1.78
C ASN A 109 -9.43 3.46 2.34
N PHE A 110 -10.17 3.55 3.43
CA PHE A 110 -10.80 2.42 4.08
C PHE A 110 -12.24 2.76 4.41
N ASN A 111 -13.17 1.88 4.03
CA ASN A 111 -14.59 2.05 4.31
C ASN A 111 -15.18 0.76 4.90
N ARG A 112 -16.03 0.92 5.90
CA ARG A 112 -16.82 -0.15 6.48
C ARG A 112 -18.10 0.37 7.14
N ASN A 113 -19.06 -0.52 7.36
CA ASN A 113 -20.23 -0.21 8.16
C ASN A 113 -19.93 -0.42 9.65
N LEU A 114 -20.31 0.54 10.47
CA LEU A 114 -20.29 0.42 11.92
C LEU A 114 -21.62 -0.18 12.37
N THR A 115 -21.58 -1.37 12.96
CA THR A 115 -22.77 -1.96 13.59
C THR A 115 -22.97 -1.33 14.94
N THR A 116 -23.79 -0.30 15.03
CA THR A 116 -24.08 0.35 16.32
C THR A 116 -25.03 -0.45 17.21
N ASN A 117 -25.88 -1.28 16.62
CA ASN A 117 -26.72 -2.24 17.36
C ASN A 117 -27.22 -3.36 16.43
N PRO A 118 -26.91 -4.64 16.72
CA PRO A 118 -27.37 -5.77 15.92
C PRO A 118 -28.91 -5.94 15.90
N LEU A 119 -29.64 -5.29 16.80
CA LEU A 119 -31.09 -5.33 16.84
C LEU A 119 -31.77 -4.34 15.86
N PHE A 120 -31.01 -3.42 15.27
CA PHE A 120 -31.49 -2.40 14.31
C PHE A 120 -30.95 -2.60 12.89
N GLN A 121 -30.37 -3.74 12.59
CA GLN A 121 -29.99 -4.11 11.23
C GLN A 121 -31.21 -4.54 10.41
N GLU A 122 -32.04 -3.59 10.04
CA GLU A 122 -32.90 -3.78 8.86
C GLU A 122 -32.15 -3.28 7.63
N ASN A 123 -31.76 -4.21 6.76
CA ASN A 123 -31.37 -3.99 5.36
C ASN A 123 -30.20 -3.01 5.10
N GLY A 124 -29.02 -3.29 5.63
CA GLY A 124 -27.82 -2.56 5.23
C GLY A 124 -27.70 -1.12 5.71
N SER A 125 -28.60 -0.65 6.58
CA SER A 125 -28.59 0.71 7.13
C SER A 125 -27.77 0.80 8.42
N GLY A 126 -26.48 0.48 8.34
CA GLY A 126 -25.54 0.78 9.42
C GLY A 126 -24.81 2.08 9.17
N THR A 127 -24.46 2.81 10.22
CA THR A 127 -23.54 3.95 10.10
C THR A 127 -22.31 3.51 9.30
N ASP A 128 -22.03 4.23 8.25
CA ASP A 128 -20.86 4.01 7.40
C ASP A 128 -19.71 4.89 7.87
N VAL A 129 -18.50 4.35 7.94
CA VAL A 129 -17.29 5.11 8.23
C VAL A 129 -16.32 5.00 7.07
N THR A 130 -15.89 6.13 6.57
CA THR A 130 -14.81 6.25 5.60
C THR A 130 -13.61 6.93 6.22
N LEU A 131 -12.47 6.28 6.17
CA LEU A 131 -11.17 6.82 6.57
C LEU A 131 -10.37 7.09 5.29
N ASP A 132 -10.02 8.35 5.05
CA ASP A 132 -9.25 8.79 3.87
C ASP A 132 -8.02 9.56 4.32
N ALA A 133 -6.84 9.08 3.99
CA ALA A 133 -5.59 9.79 4.18
C ALA A 133 -4.76 9.76 2.90
N LYS A 134 -4.39 10.95 2.45
CA LYS A 134 -3.59 11.19 1.23
C LYS A 134 -2.29 11.90 1.57
N GLY A 135 -1.31 11.77 0.68
CA GLY A 135 -0.02 12.45 0.85
C GLY A 135 0.81 11.91 2.02
N ILE A 136 0.57 10.67 2.43
CA ILE A 136 1.36 10.00 3.45
C ILE A 136 2.79 9.89 2.95
N SER A 137 3.75 10.43 3.72
CA SER A 137 5.16 10.42 3.37
C SER A 137 5.95 9.60 4.39
N ALA A 138 6.84 8.76 3.90
CA ALA A 138 7.75 8.00 4.76
C ALA A 138 9.14 7.92 4.11
N MET A 139 10.12 7.57 4.91
CA MET A 139 11.49 7.42 4.45
C MET A 139 12.15 6.19 5.07
N GLY A 140 12.92 5.50 4.25
CA GLY A 140 13.79 4.42 4.66
C GLY A 140 15.09 4.42 3.89
N TYR A 141 15.82 3.34 3.97
CA TYR A 141 17.04 3.14 3.19
C TYR A 141 17.23 1.67 2.82
N ASN A 142 18.06 1.46 1.81
CA ASN A 142 18.51 0.13 1.46
C ASN A 142 20.03 0.09 1.29
N ILE A 143 20.63 -1.05 1.57
CA ILE A 143 22.04 -1.36 1.35
C ILE A 143 22.13 -2.74 0.73
N GLY A 144 22.85 -2.86 -0.37
CA GLY A 144 23.05 -4.11 -1.08
C GLY A 144 24.51 -4.39 -1.38
N MET A 145 24.79 -5.66 -1.56
CA MET A 145 26.10 -6.16 -1.93
C MET A 145 25.97 -7.22 -3.02
N MET A 146 26.89 -7.21 -3.96
CA MET A 146 26.99 -8.23 -4.99
C MET A 146 28.41 -8.77 -5.03
N PHE A 147 28.54 -10.09 -4.97
CA PHE A 147 29.82 -10.80 -4.98
C PHE A 147 29.85 -11.84 -6.10
N LYS A 148 30.79 -11.66 -7.03
CA LYS A 148 31.02 -12.58 -8.14
C LYS A 148 31.96 -13.69 -7.68
N VAL A 149 31.40 -14.84 -7.34
CA VAL A 149 32.16 -16.03 -6.88
C VAL A 149 32.99 -16.61 -8.03
N SER A 150 32.37 -16.74 -9.21
CA SER A 150 33.01 -17.23 -10.45
C SER A 150 32.40 -16.52 -11.66
N GLU A 151 32.81 -16.88 -12.87
CA GLU A 151 32.20 -16.37 -14.11
C GLU A 151 30.72 -16.78 -14.25
N GLN A 152 30.30 -17.87 -13.62
CA GLN A 152 28.93 -18.39 -13.70
C GLN A 152 28.08 -18.11 -12.47
N ILE A 153 28.70 -17.75 -11.32
CA ILE A 153 27.99 -17.61 -10.04
C ILE A 153 28.20 -16.21 -9.48
N THR A 154 27.12 -15.50 -9.29
CA THR A 154 27.08 -14.21 -8.58
C THR A 154 26.10 -14.32 -7.41
N LEU A 155 26.53 -13.93 -6.23
CA LEU A 155 25.70 -13.84 -5.03
C LEU A 155 25.29 -12.39 -4.80
N GLY A 156 24.02 -12.16 -4.45
CA GLY A 156 23.49 -10.86 -4.06
C GLY A 156 22.91 -10.92 -2.66
N MET A 157 23.08 -9.85 -1.90
CA MET A 157 22.47 -9.63 -0.61
C MET A 157 21.90 -8.21 -0.58
N ASP A 158 20.69 -8.05 -0.05
CA ASP A 158 20.03 -6.77 0.10
C ASP A 158 19.39 -6.66 1.49
N TYR A 159 19.54 -5.50 2.11
CA TYR A 159 18.85 -5.14 3.34
C TYR A 159 18.06 -3.86 3.11
N ARG A 160 16.81 -3.88 3.50
CA ARG A 160 15.94 -2.72 3.51
C ARG A 160 15.50 -2.43 4.95
N SER A 161 15.58 -1.17 5.36
CA SER A 161 15.05 -0.74 6.64
C SER A 161 13.54 -0.92 6.71
N GLU A 162 13.01 -1.02 7.89
CA GLU A 162 11.60 -0.79 8.15
C GLU A 162 11.19 0.62 7.71
N ILE A 163 9.99 0.74 7.17
CA ILE A 163 9.41 2.01 6.71
C ILE A 163 8.00 2.07 7.29
N ILE A 164 7.79 2.94 8.26
CA ILE A 164 6.50 3.19 8.89
C ILE A 164 5.85 4.36 8.15
N MET A 165 4.68 4.11 7.58
CA MET A 165 3.89 5.14 6.91
C MET A 165 2.87 5.70 7.90
N GLU A 166 3.11 6.90 8.41
CA GLU A 166 2.25 7.56 9.38
C GLU A 166 1.17 8.38 8.66
N ALA A 167 -0.08 7.93 8.75
CA ALA A 167 -1.23 8.73 8.37
C ALA A 167 -1.58 9.65 9.55
N ARG A 168 -1.33 10.93 9.43
CA ARG A 168 -1.64 11.94 10.45
C ARG A 168 -2.68 12.92 9.93
N GLY A 169 -3.73 13.16 10.75
CA GLY A 169 -4.80 14.07 10.39
C GLY A 169 -5.59 13.62 9.15
N GLY A 170 -5.72 12.32 8.93
CA GLY A 170 -6.59 11.77 7.90
C GLY A 170 -8.06 12.08 8.20
N ASP A 171 -8.88 12.19 7.17
CA ASP A 171 -10.30 12.48 7.28
C ASP A 171 -11.09 11.22 7.66
N ALA A 172 -11.85 11.27 8.74
CA ALA A 172 -12.83 10.26 9.12
C ALA A 172 -14.24 10.83 8.93
N THR A 173 -14.98 10.26 7.98
CA THR A 173 -16.34 10.69 7.64
C THR A 173 -17.33 9.62 8.06
N PHE A 174 -18.37 10.01 8.78
CA PHE A 174 -19.49 9.15 9.16
C PHE A 174 -20.74 9.54 8.37
N SER A 175 -21.40 8.58 7.76
CA SER A 175 -22.68 8.75 7.09
C SER A 175 -23.73 7.78 7.66
N ASP A 176 -24.99 8.08 7.39
CA ASP A 176 -26.15 7.30 7.89
C ASP A 176 -26.16 7.11 9.41
N VAL A 177 -25.73 8.15 10.13
CA VAL A 177 -25.71 8.15 11.60
C VAL A 177 -27.12 8.18 12.13
N PRO A 178 -27.54 7.24 12.98
CA PRO A 178 -28.88 7.27 13.58
C PRO A 178 -29.10 8.55 14.40
N VAL A 179 -30.32 9.12 14.37
CA VAL A 179 -30.64 10.39 15.03
C VAL A 179 -30.28 10.39 16.53
N PHE A 180 -30.42 9.25 17.22
CA PHE A 180 -30.04 9.11 18.63
C PHE A 180 -28.52 9.15 18.85
N ALA A 181 -27.72 8.92 17.83
CA ALA A 181 -26.27 8.94 17.89
C ALA A 181 -25.64 10.23 17.34
N GLU A 182 -26.44 11.12 16.74
CA GLU A 182 -25.97 12.41 16.19
C GLU A 182 -25.32 13.32 17.24
N THR A 183 -25.68 13.16 18.50
CA THR A 183 -25.10 13.88 19.64
C THR A 183 -23.84 13.21 20.21
N SER A 184 -23.45 12.07 19.69
CA SER A 184 -22.24 11.35 20.15
C SER A 184 -20.98 12.09 19.69
N PRO A 185 -20.07 12.48 20.60
CA PRO A 185 -18.83 13.15 20.21
C PRO A 185 -17.89 12.25 19.39
N THR A 186 -18.10 10.94 19.39
CA THR A 186 -17.31 9.95 18.65
C THR A 186 -17.83 9.67 17.26
N LEU A 187 -19.06 10.06 16.94
CA LEU A 187 -19.69 9.84 15.64
C LEU A 187 -20.00 11.18 14.93
N GLN A 188 -19.25 12.23 15.25
CA GLN A 188 -19.39 13.50 14.56
C GLN A 188 -18.96 13.35 13.10
N PRO A 189 -19.74 13.85 12.14
CA PRO A 189 -19.30 13.93 10.77
C PRO A 189 -18.01 14.77 10.69
N ASN A 190 -17.02 14.33 9.90
CA ASN A 190 -15.76 15.02 9.65
C ASN A 190 -14.86 15.18 10.90
N THR A 191 -14.53 14.13 11.55
CA THR A 191 -13.42 14.07 12.51
C THR A 191 -12.11 13.63 11.80
N THR A 192 -11.00 13.72 12.52
CA THR A 192 -9.70 13.27 12.01
C THR A 192 -9.25 12.00 12.71
N PHE A 193 -8.38 11.25 12.06
CA PHE A 193 -7.75 10.06 12.63
C PHE A 193 -6.25 10.04 12.38
N ASP A 194 -5.54 9.32 13.23
CA ASP A 194 -4.13 8.99 13.06
C ASP A 194 -3.97 7.47 13.02
N ALA A 195 -3.12 6.98 12.11
CA ALA A 195 -2.80 5.57 11.98
C ALA A 195 -1.35 5.37 11.50
N ASP A 196 -0.75 4.27 11.91
CA ASP A 196 0.54 3.78 11.42
C ASP A 196 0.29 2.56 10.51
N LEU A 197 0.92 2.56 9.33
CA LEU A 197 0.76 1.58 8.26
C LEU A 197 2.07 0.87 7.94
#